data_af7bb95d0166dfdc1445918b2910ea50
#
_entry.id   af7bb95d0166dfdc1445918b2910ea50
#
_cell.length_a   1.000
_cell.length_b   1.000
_cell.length_c   1.000
_cell.angle_alpha   90.00
_cell.angle_beta   90.00
_cell.angle_gamma   90.00
#
_symmetry.space_group_name_H-M   'P 1'
#
loop_
_entity.id
_entity.type
_entity.pdbx_description
1 polymer ?
#
loop_
_entity_poly.entity_id
_entity_poly.type
_entity_poly.pdbx_seq_one_letter_code
_entity_poly.pdbx_strand_id
1 'polypeptide(L)'
;TQFVPGHTHLHEIGQMVKAEIEKLGCFAAEFNTIAVDDGIAMGHDGMLYSLPSRDIIADSVEYMVNAHKADAMVCISNCDKITPGMLMASMRLNIPTVFVSGGPMEAGEWNGQHLDLIDAMIKSADESVSDEDVAQIENHACPGCGCCSGMFTANSMNCLNEAIGLALPGNGTILATHANRTQLFKDAAALIVKNAYKYYEEGDESVLPKSIATREAFLNAMTLDIAMGGSTNTVLHL
;
A
#
# COMPACT_ATOMS: atom_id res chain seq x y z
N THR A 1 0.79 -8.88 -6.94
CA THR A 1 1.07 -10.04 -7.81
C THR A 1 0.70 -11.35 -7.09
N GLN A 2 0.56 -12.44 -7.83
CA GLN A 2 0.33 -13.77 -7.24
C GLN A 2 1.57 -14.39 -6.59
N PHE A 3 2.76 -13.81 -6.82
CA PHE A 3 3.97 -14.17 -6.09
C PHE A 3 3.95 -13.74 -4.62
N VAL A 4 3.05 -12.80 -4.27
CA VAL A 4 2.87 -12.31 -2.91
C VAL A 4 1.50 -12.78 -2.42
N PRO A 5 1.43 -13.81 -1.56
CA PRO A 5 0.15 -14.38 -1.13
C PRO A 5 -0.80 -13.34 -0.53
N GLY A 6 -0.28 -12.42 0.26
CA GLY A 6 -1.06 -11.33 0.85
C GLY A 6 -1.65 -10.32 -0.16
N HIS A 7 -1.25 -10.37 -1.43
CA HIS A 7 -1.70 -9.45 -2.49
C HIS A 7 -2.69 -10.08 -3.48
N THR A 8 -3.04 -11.35 -3.35
CA THR A 8 -3.88 -12.05 -4.32
C THR A 8 -5.25 -11.41 -4.50
N HIS A 9 -5.79 -10.80 -3.45
CA HIS A 9 -7.08 -10.10 -3.44
C HIS A 9 -7.05 -8.72 -4.15
N LEU A 10 -5.87 -8.15 -4.42
CA LEU A 10 -5.77 -6.80 -5.00
C LEU A 10 -6.38 -6.71 -6.40
N HIS A 11 -6.38 -7.79 -7.17
CA HIS A 11 -7.05 -7.82 -8.48
C HIS A 11 -8.57 -7.62 -8.34
N GLU A 12 -9.21 -8.30 -7.39
CA GLU A 12 -10.64 -8.16 -7.13
C GLU A 12 -10.98 -6.73 -6.66
N ILE A 13 -10.12 -6.14 -5.84
CA ILE A 13 -10.23 -4.74 -5.44
C ILE A 13 -10.14 -3.81 -6.66
N GLY A 14 -9.17 -4.04 -7.54
CA GLY A 14 -9.03 -3.27 -8.79
C GLY A 14 -10.30 -3.31 -9.64
N GLN A 15 -10.90 -4.50 -9.83
CA GLN A 15 -12.15 -4.66 -10.54
C GLN A 15 -13.32 -3.95 -9.86
N MET A 16 -13.37 -3.97 -8.52
CA MET A 16 -14.38 -3.25 -7.74
C MET A 16 -14.26 -1.73 -7.93
N VAL A 17 -13.06 -1.19 -7.75
CA VAL A 17 -12.79 0.26 -7.94
C VAL A 17 -13.13 0.68 -9.37
N LYS A 18 -12.72 -0.11 -10.37
CA LYS A 18 -13.08 0.11 -11.77
C LYS A 18 -14.59 0.19 -11.97
N ALA A 19 -15.34 -0.80 -11.46
CA ALA A 19 -16.79 -0.83 -11.60
C ALA A 19 -17.47 0.38 -10.93
N GLU A 20 -16.95 0.85 -9.78
CA GLU A 20 -17.50 2.04 -9.12
C GLU A 20 -17.21 3.33 -9.91
N ILE A 21 -16.02 3.47 -10.52
CA ILE A 21 -15.69 4.60 -11.40
C ILE A 21 -16.58 4.60 -12.66
N GLU A 22 -16.79 3.43 -13.26
CA GLU A 22 -17.65 3.29 -14.46
C GLU A 22 -19.11 3.64 -14.19
N LYS A 23 -19.65 3.36 -13.00
CA LYS A 23 -20.99 3.80 -12.58
C LYS A 23 -21.13 5.32 -12.54
N LEU A 24 -20.04 6.04 -12.38
CA LEU A 24 -20.00 7.51 -12.37
C LEU A 24 -19.80 8.09 -13.78
N GLY A 25 -19.83 7.25 -14.82
CA GLY A 25 -19.76 7.66 -16.21
C GLY A 25 -18.34 7.88 -16.77
N CYS A 26 -17.32 7.45 -16.04
CA CYS A 26 -15.93 7.54 -16.47
C CYS A 26 -15.43 6.18 -16.97
N PHE A 27 -14.46 6.18 -17.89
CA PHE A 27 -13.74 4.98 -18.30
C PHE A 27 -12.62 4.68 -17.30
N ALA A 28 -12.50 3.44 -16.87
CA ALA A 28 -11.41 3.00 -16.00
C ALA A 28 -10.65 1.82 -16.60
N ALA A 29 -9.34 1.94 -16.67
CA ALA A 29 -8.43 0.89 -17.11
C ALA A 29 -7.50 0.48 -15.97
N GLU A 30 -7.29 -0.82 -15.83
CA GLU A 30 -6.38 -1.40 -14.84
C GLU A 30 -5.06 -1.80 -15.50
N PHE A 31 -3.96 -1.52 -14.82
CA PHE A 31 -2.66 -2.13 -15.10
C PHE A 31 -1.94 -2.46 -13.80
N ASN A 32 -1.03 -3.41 -13.85
CA ASN A 32 -0.28 -3.87 -12.69
C ASN A 32 1.19 -3.45 -12.78
N THR A 33 1.77 -3.06 -11.65
CA THR A 33 3.22 -2.92 -11.52
C THR A 33 3.85 -4.22 -11.05
N ILE A 34 5.19 -4.31 -11.14
CA ILE A 34 5.92 -5.36 -10.44
C ILE A 34 5.78 -5.18 -8.93
N ALA A 35 5.98 -6.25 -8.18
CA ALA A 35 6.08 -6.23 -6.74
C ALA A 35 7.11 -7.26 -6.28
N VAL A 36 8.12 -6.79 -5.57
CA VAL A 36 9.06 -7.63 -4.82
C VAL A 36 8.61 -7.60 -3.37
N ASP A 37 8.33 -8.75 -2.80
CA ASP A 37 7.99 -8.87 -1.38
C ASP A 37 9.27 -9.01 -0.56
N ASP A 38 9.52 -8.05 0.30
CA ASP A 38 10.70 -8.04 1.16
C ASP A 38 10.69 -9.25 2.11
N GLY A 39 9.52 -9.64 2.64
CA GLY A 39 9.39 -10.78 3.54
C GLY A 39 9.80 -12.10 2.89
N ILE A 40 9.38 -12.34 1.64
CA ILE A 40 9.76 -13.53 0.87
C ILE A 40 11.23 -13.47 0.43
N ALA A 41 11.74 -12.27 0.12
CA ALA A 41 13.11 -12.08 -0.36
C ALA A 41 14.16 -12.06 0.76
N MET A 42 13.75 -11.94 2.03
CA MET A 42 14.66 -11.95 3.17
C MET A 42 15.47 -13.25 3.24
N GLY A 43 16.74 -13.13 3.61
CA GLY A 43 17.64 -14.28 3.81
C GLY A 43 18.31 -14.81 2.54
N HIS A 44 18.04 -14.24 1.36
CA HIS A 44 18.71 -14.61 0.10
C HIS A 44 18.91 -13.39 -0.82
N ASP A 45 19.60 -13.56 -1.94
CA ASP A 45 20.00 -12.49 -2.89
C ASP A 45 18.80 -11.82 -3.59
N GLY A 46 17.62 -12.39 -3.56
CA GLY A 46 16.39 -11.72 -4.01
C GLY A 46 16.15 -10.38 -3.35
N MET A 47 16.65 -10.18 -2.12
CA MET A 47 16.56 -8.91 -1.39
C MET A 47 17.27 -7.75 -2.10
N LEU A 48 18.28 -8.03 -2.92
CA LEU A 48 19.00 -7.03 -3.72
C LEU A 48 18.09 -6.35 -4.76
N TYR A 49 16.98 -6.97 -5.13
CA TYR A 49 16.00 -6.45 -6.09
C TYR A 49 14.90 -5.61 -5.44
N SER A 50 14.77 -5.64 -4.12
CA SER A 50 13.69 -4.96 -3.39
C SER A 50 13.80 -3.43 -3.54
N LEU A 51 14.82 -2.79 -3.01
CA LEU A 51 14.95 -1.32 -3.04
C LEU A 51 14.97 -0.74 -4.46
N PRO A 52 15.72 -1.30 -5.43
CA PRO A 52 15.72 -0.79 -6.81
C PRO A 52 14.35 -0.90 -7.49
N SER A 53 13.48 -1.83 -7.08
CA SER A 53 12.15 -1.98 -7.66
C SER A 53 11.27 -0.74 -7.46
N ARG A 54 11.51 0.05 -6.43
CA ARG A 54 10.79 1.31 -6.17
C ARG A 54 10.86 2.27 -7.36
N ASP A 55 12.06 2.47 -7.89
CA ASP A 55 12.28 3.37 -9.02
C ASP A 55 11.68 2.80 -10.31
N ILE A 56 11.81 1.48 -10.54
CA ILE A 56 11.20 0.81 -11.69
C ILE A 56 9.67 0.91 -11.63
N ILE A 57 9.08 0.77 -10.46
CA ILE A 57 7.64 0.95 -10.26
C ILE A 57 7.23 2.38 -10.62
N ALA A 58 7.95 3.38 -10.10
CA ALA A 58 7.68 4.78 -10.40
C ALA A 58 7.76 5.05 -11.91
N ASP A 59 8.82 4.59 -12.57
CA ASP A 59 9.03 4.74 -13.99
C ASP A 59 7.92 4.04 -14.80
N SER A 60 7.56 2.80 -14.43
CA SER A 60 6.52 2.05 -15.15
C SER A 60 5.15 2.72 -15.07
N VAL A 61 4.78 3.27 -13.91
CA VAL A 61 3.53 4.01 -13.72
C VAL A 61 3.55 5.29 -14.57
N GLU A 62 4.65 6.04 -14.52
CA GLU A 62 4.81 7.25 -15.31
C GLU A 62 4.71 6.96 -16.83
N TYR A 63 5.33 5.89 -17.32
CA TYR A 63 5.21 5.45 -18.70
C TYR A 63 3.78 5.13 -19.10
N MET A 64 3.08 4.32 -18.31
CA MET A 64 1.71 3.90 -18.64
C MET A 64 0.76 5.08 -18.66
N VAL A 65 0.81 5.93 -17.65
CA VAL A 65 -0.08 7.09 -17.52
C VAL A 65 0.17 8.11 -18.63
N ASN A 66 1.43 8.47 -18.88
CA ASN A 66 1.79 9.44 -19.92
C ASN A 66 1.52 8.94 -21.34
N ALA A 67 1.84 7.66 -21.63
CA ALA A 67 1.63 7.07 -22.94
C ALA A 67 0.14 6.97 -23.31
N HIS A 68 -0.71 6.66 -22.35
CA HIS A 68 -2.16 6.50 -22.56
C HIS A 68 -2.96 7.75 -22.22
N LYS A 69 -2.30 8.83 -21.77
CA LYS A 69 -2.95 10.12 -21.43
C LYS A 69 -4.09 9.97 -20.41
N ALA A 70 -3.85 9.18 -19.36
CA ALA A 70 -4.84 9.06 -18.30
C ALA A 70 -5.00 10.39 -17.55
N ASP A 71 -6.25 10.74 -17.22
CA ASP A 71 -6.60 12.00 -16.56
C ASP A 71 -6.43 11.94 -15.04
N ALA A 72 -6.55 10.77 -14.45
CA ALA A 72 -6.47 10.56 -13.00
C ALA A 72 -5.99 9.15 -12.67
N MET A 73 -5.58 8.93 -11.41
CA MET A 73 -5.01 7.65 -11.00
C MET A 73 -5.51 7.23 -9.62
N VAL A 74 -5.91 5.97 -9.48
CA VAL A 74 -6.10 5.31 -8.18
C VAL A 74 -4.95 4.33 -7.97
N CYS A 75 -4.19 4.53 -6.90
CA CYS A 75 -3.09 3.66 -6.51
C CYS A 75 -3.57 2.65 -5.46
N ILE A 76 -3.75 1.39 -5.88
CA ILE A 76 -4.06 0.27 -4.99
C ILE A 76 -2.74 -0.40 -4.63
N SER A 77 -2.12 0.06 -3.56
CA SER A 77 -0.77 -0.33 -3.20
C SER A 77 -0.72 -1.12 -1.91
N ASN A 78 0.13 -2.12 -1.91
CA ASN A 78 0.56 -2.86 -0.73
C ASN A 78 2.07 -3.10 -0.84
N CYS A 79 2.71 -3.46 0.27
CA CYS A 79 4.11 -3.81 0.36
C CYS A 79 5.10 -2.64 0.29
N ASP A 80 6.34 -2.92 0.68
CA ASP A 80 7.37 -1.96 1.10
C ASP A 80 7.77 -0.94 0.04
N LYS A 81 7.96 -1.39 -1.19
CA LYS A 81 8.51 -0.54 -2.27
C LYS A 81 7.46 -0.08 -3.26
N ILE A 82 6.30 -0.74 -3.28
CA ILE A 82 5.21 -0.42 -4.22
C ILE A 82 4.56 0.90 -3.84
N THR A 83 4.19 1.07 -2.57
CA THR A 83 3.56 2.30 -2.09
C THR A 83 4.45 3.53 -2.32
N PRO A 84 5.75 3.55 -1.91
CA PRO A 84 6.62 4.69 -2.20
C PRO A 84 6.93 4.85 -3.68
N GLY A 85 7.02 3.77 -4.46
CA GLY A 85 7.19 3.87 -5.92
C GLY A 85 6.01 4.55 -6.60
N MET A 86 4.78 4.21 -6.23
CA MET A 86 3.58 4.88 -6.72
C MET A 86 3.48 6.32 -6.21
N LEU A 87 3.93 6.61 -4.98
CA LEU A 87 3.99 7.97 -4.46
C LEU A 87 4.94 8.84 -5.29
N MET A 88 6.14 8.33 -5.61
CA MET A 88 7.08 9.01 -6.51
C MET A 88 6.45 9.28 -7.87
N ALA A 89 5.76 8.30 -8.47
CA ALA A 89 5.06 8.48 -9.73
C ALA A 89 3.97 9.55 -9.65
N SER A 90 3.16 9.55 -8.60
CA SER A 90 2.10 10.55 -8.39
C SER A 90 2.66 11.98 -8.32
N MET A 91 3.79 12.14 -7.65
CA MET A 91 4.47 13.44 -7.55
C MET A 91 5.09 13.89 -8.89
N ARG A 92 5.60 12.95 -9.70
CA ARG A 92 6.15 13.24 -11.03
C ARG A 92 5.04 13.62 -12.02
N LEU A 93 3.98 12.84 -12.06
CA LEU A 93 2.84 13.02 -12.95
C LEU A 93 2.00 14.26 -12.61
N ASN A 94 1.79 14.49 -11.32
CA ASN A 94 0.98 15.58 -10.79
C ASN A 94 -0.41 15.71 -11.42
N ILE A 95 -1.09 14.59 -11.60
CA ILE A 95 -2.51 14.50 -11.97
C ILE A 95 -3.33 14.10 -10.74
N PRO A 96 -4.64 14.31 -10.69
CA PRO A 96 -5.48 13.85 -9.58
C PRO A 96 -5.18 12.40 -9.24
N THR A 97 -4.82 12.14 -7.99
CA THR A 97 -4.41 10.81 -7.53
C THR A 97 -4.98 10.53 -6.13
N VAL A 98 -5.46 9.32 -5.93
CA VAL A 98 -5.93 8.82 -4.62
C VAL A 98 -5.26 7.49 -4.33
N PHE A 99 -4.73 7.34 -3.12
CA PHE A 99 -4.22 6.07 -2.63
C PHE A 99 -5.28 5.34 -1.82
N VAL A 100 -5.41 4.06 -2.07
CA VAL A 100 -6.19 3.14 -1.24
C VAL A 100 -5.48 1.79 -1.18
N SER A 101 -4.98 1.41 -0.01
CA SER A 101 -4.27 0.14 0.15
C SER A 101 -5.24 -1.03 0.24
N GLY A 102 -4.74 -2.24 -0.04
CA GLY A 102 -5.49 -3.47 0.22
C GLY A 102 -5.76 -3.73 1.71
N GLY A 103 -5.11 -3.00 2.59
CA GLY A 103 -5.26 -3.05 4.04
C GLY A 103 -4.22 -3.92 4.74
N PRO A 104 -4.01 -3.68 6.06
CA PRO A 104 -3.20 -4.53 6.92
C PRO A 104 -3.77 -5.95 7.01
N MET A 105 -2.87 -6.92 7.18
CA MET A 105 -3.21 -8.30 7.50
C MET A 105 -3.61 -8.41 8.98
N GLU A 106 -4.50 -9.34 9.30
CA GLU A 106 -4.80 -9.70 10.68
C GLU A 106 -3.55 -10.32 11.35
N ALA A 107 -3.43 -10.14 12.66
CA ALA A 107 -2.43 -10.86 13.43
C ALA A 107 -2.70 -12.37 13.38
N GLY A 108 -1.63 -13.15 13.34
CA GLY A 108 -1.71 -14.58 13.54
C GLY A 108 -2.10 -14.94 14.96
N GLU A 109 -2.57 -16.16 15.17
CA GLU A 109 -2.88 -16.68 16.50
C GLU A 109 -2.48 -18.14 16.62
N TRP A 110 -1.72 -18.48 17.67
CA TRP A 110 -1.40 -19.84 18.01
C TRP A 110 -1.26 -19.99 19.53
N ASN A 111 -1.86 -21.02 20.09
CA ASN A 111 -1.90 -21.28 21.54
C ASN A 111 -2.36 -20.07 22.38
N GLY A 112 -3.32 -19.26 21.86
CA GLY A 112 -3.84 -18.09 22.54
C GLY A 112 -2.89 -16.88 22.57
N GLN A 113 -1.82 -16.90 21.76
CA GLN A 113 -0.89 -15.80 21.58
C GLN A 113 -1.04 -15.22 20.19
N HIS A 114 -1.04 -13.89 20.08
CA HIS A 114 -0.93 -13.22 18.80
C HIS A 114 0.50 -13.34 18.26
N LEU A 115 0.61 -13.55 16.97
CA LEU A 115 1.86 -13.76 16.27
C LEU A 115 1.95 -12.87 15.04
N ASP A 116 3.17 -12.49 14.69
CA ASP A 116 3.50 -11.88 13.41
C ASP A 116 4.73 -12.57 12.78
N LEU A 117 5.19 -12.03 11.65
CA LEU A 117 6.36 -12.54 10.95
C LEU A 117 7.63 -12.54 11.84
N ILE A 118 7.79 -11.50 12.67
CA ILE A 118 8.98 -11.38 13.54
C ILE A 118 8.96 -12.43 14.64
N ASP A 119 7.79 -12.73 15.19
CA ASP A 119 7.66 -13.83 16.17
C ASP A 119 8.09 -15.16 15.55
N ALA A 120 7.68 -15.45 14.31
CA ALA A 120 8.10 -16.64 13.60
C ALA A 120 9.62 -16.68 13.40
N MET A 121 10.23 -15.57 12.98
CA MET A 121 11.68 -15.47 12.79
C MET A 121 12.46 -15.65 14.10
N ILE A 122 12.00 -15.03 15.20
CA ILE A 122 12.64 -15.17 16.51
C ILE A 122 12.56 -16.62 17.00
N LYS A 123 11.38 -17.24 16.87
CA LYS A 123 11.16 -18.61 17.33
C LYS A 123 11.92 -19.63 16.50
N SER A 124 12.08 -19.41 15.19
CA SER A 124 12.89 -20.28 14.34
C SER A 124 14.39 -20.24 14.65
N ALA A 125 14.87 -19.15 15.27
CA ALA A 125 16.25 -19.00 15.71
C ALA A 125 16.50 -19.46 17.16
N ASP A 126 15.45 -19.82 17.91
CA ASP A 126 15.52 -20.22 19.32
C ASP A 126 15.68 -21.75 19.42
N GLU A 127 16.88 -22.21 19.74
CA GLU A 127 17.20 -23.65 19.90
C GLU A 127 16.35 -24.37 20.96
N SER A 128 15.65 -23.66 21.83
CA SER A 128 14.77 -24.22 22.85
C SER A 128 13.37 -24.56 22.32
N VAL A 129 13.01 -24.07 21.14
CA VAL A 129 11.71 -24.33 20.49
C VAL A 129 11.84 -25.55 19.58
N SER A 130 10.86 -26.46 19.64
CA SER A 130 10.86 -27.65 18.80
C SER A 130 10.57 -27.31 17.34
N ASP A 131 11.09 -28.09 16.39
CA ASP A 131 10.79 -27.94 14.97
C ASP A 131 9.29 -28.03 14.66
N GLU A 132 8.55 -28.82 15.43
CA GLU A 132 7.09 -28.94 15.30
C GLU A 132 6.38 -27.62 15.73
N ASP A 133 6.83 -26.99 16.82
CA ASP A 133 6.28 -25.72 17.27
C ASP A 133 6.65 -24.60 16.30
N VAL A 134 7.89 -24.56 15.78
CA VAL A 134 8.30 -23.61 14.75
C VAL A 134 7.40 -23.72 13.51
N ALA A 135 7.17 -24.94 13.02
CA ALA A 135 6.29 -25.16 11.88
C ALA A 135 4.85 -24.69 12.15
N GLN A 136 4.32 -24.87 13.36
CA GLN A 136 3.01 -24.35 13.73
C GLN A 136 2.99 -22.81 13.75
N ILE A 137 4.00 -22.18 14.32
CA ILE A 137 4.11 -20.72 14.36
C ILE A 137 4.19 -20.14 12.94
N GLU A 138 5.03 -20.71 12.07
CA GLU A 138 5.14 -20.30 10.65
C GLU A 138 3.79 -20.39 9.91
N ASN A 139 3.03 -21.46 10.15
CA ASN A 139 1.73 -21.65 9.51
C ASN A 139 0.66 -20.68 9.99
N HIS A 140 0.82 -20.07 11.18
CA HIS A 140 -0.20 -19.22 11.79
C HIS A 140 0.19 -17.73 11.83
N ALA A 141 1.46 -17.37 11.67
CA ALA A 141 1.94 -15.99 11.82
C ALA A 141 1.40 -15.01 10.76
N CYS A 142 1.06 -15.51 9.55
CA CYS A 142 0.55 -14.67 8.46
C CYS A 142 -0.74 -15.28 7.89
N PRO A 143 -1.88 -15.15 8.56
CA PRO A 143 -3.06 -16.00 8.34
C PRO A 143 -3.91 -15.65 7.13
N GLY A 144 -3.68 -14.52 6.46
CA GLY A 144 -4.63 -14.06 5.46
C GLY A 144 -4.10 -13.11 4.39
N CYS A 145 -5.03 -12.41 3.76
CA CYS A 145 -4.70 -11.33 2.83
C CYS A 145 -4.37 -10.03 3.59
N GLY A 146 -3.64 -9.17 2.93
CA GLY A 146 -3.19 -7.89 3.49
C GLY A 146 -1.70 -7.67 3.33
N CYS A 147 -1.21 -6.47 3.63
CA CYS A 147 0.20 -6.17 3.41
C CYS A 147 1.11 -6.83 4.46
N CYS A 148 0.88 -6.61 5.72
CA CYS A 148 1.62 -7.23 6.84
C CYS A 148 0.74 -7.22 8.08
N SER A 149 0.98 -8.16 9.01
CA SER A 149 0.29 -8.21 10.30
C SER A 149 0.86 -7.27 11.37
N GLY A 150 2.03 -6.67 11.13
CA GLY A 150 2.69 -5.72 12.02
C GLY A 150 2.86 -4.32 11.40
N MET A 151 3.36 -3.35 12.20
CA MET A 151 3.65 -1.99 11.75
C MET A 151 5.01 -1.93 11.03
N PHE A 152 5.17 -2.80 10.01
CA PHE A 152 6.32 -2.80 9.12
C PHE A 152 6.17 -1.71 8.06
N THR A 153 7.08 -1.67 7.08
CA THR A 153 7.16 -0.57 6.11
C THR A 153 5.86 -0.36 5.32
N ALA A 154 5.20 -1.44 4.89
CA ALA A 154 3.97 -1.33 4.12
C ALA A 154 2.85 -0.64 4.91
N ASN A 155 2.60 -1.08 6.16
CA ASN A 155 1.58 -0.47 7.01
C ASN A 155 1.97 0.95 7.42
N SER A 156 3.25 1.20 7.73
CA SER A 156 3.76 2.54 8.00
C SER A 156 3.50 3.48 6.83
N MET A 157 3.90 3.12 5.61
CA MET A 157 3.68 3.97 4.43
C MET A 157 2.20 4.18 4.12
N ASN A 158 1.33 3.22 4.39
CA ASN A 158 -0.12 3.39 4.24
C ASN A 158 -0.70 4.41 5.23
N CYS A 159 -0.21 4.44 6.47
CA CYS A 159 -0.57 5.47 7.46
C CYS A 159 0.02 6.85 7.07
N LEU A 160 1.26 6.87 6.57
CA LEU A 160 1.92 8.13 6.16
C LEU A 160 1.23 8.76 4.95
N ASN A 161 0.70 7.97 4.01
CA ASN A 161 -0.11 8.49 2.90
C ASN A 161 -1.41 9.18 3.39
N GLU A 162 -2.00 8.73 4.51
CA GLU A 162 -3.10 9.47 5.16
C GLU A 162 -2.62 10.81 5.70
N ALA A 163 -1.50 10.82 6.42
CA ALA A 163 -0.93 12.04 7.01
C ALA A 163 -0.47 13.05 5.95
N ILE A 164 0.00 12.58 4.79
CA ILE A 164 0.32 13.42 3.63
C ILE A 164 -0.96 14.00 3.00
N GLY A 165 -2.10 13.29 3.10
CA GLY A 165 -3.38 13.71 2.54
C GLY A 165 -3.72 13.09 1.19
N LEU A 166 -2.94 12.10 0.72
CA LEU A 166 -3.17 11.40 -0.56
C LEU A 166 -4.02 10.14 -0.42
N ALA A 167 -4.32 9.71 0.81
CA ALA A 167 -5.19 8.57 1.10
C ALA A 167 -6.34 8.98 2.02
N LEU A 168 -7.43 8.22 1.96
CA LEU A 168 -8.58 8.41 2.84
C LEU A 168 -8.27 7.93 4.27
N PRO A 169 -8.90 8.54 5.29
CA PRO A 169 -8.79 8.06 6.67
C PRO A 169 -9.15 6.58 6.81
N GLY A 170 -8.33 5.84 7.53
CA GLY A 170 -8.48 4.40 7.71
C GLY A 170 -7.71 3.56 6.67
N ASN A 171 -7.00 4.21 5.75
CA ASN A 171 -6.20 3.52 4.72
C ASN A 171 -5.16 2.56 5.33
N GLY A 172 -4.45 3.00 6.36
CA GLY A 172 -3.41 2.21 7.02
C GLY A 172 -3.89 1.38 8.20
N THR A 173 -5.14 1.56 8.68
CA THR A 173 -5.60 1.00 9.96
C THR A 173 -6.79 0.06 9.86
N ILE A 174 -7.65 0.18 8.84
CA ILE A 174 -8.74 -0.77 8.62
C ILE A 174 -8.16 -2.05 8.02
N LEU A 175 -8.36 -3.20 8.66
CA LEU A 175 -7.86 -4.50 8.20
C LEU A 175 -8.40 -4.86 6.80
N ALA A 176 -7.62 -5.63 6.06
CA ALA A 176 -8.00 -6.10 4.71
C ALA A 176 -9.31 -6.89 4.71
N THR A 177 -9.57 -7.64 5.77
CA THR A 177 -10.76 -8.49 5.95
C THR A 177 -11.97 -7.75 6.55
N HIS A 178 -11.78 -6.52 7.03
CA HIS A 178 -12.85 -5.78 7.70
C HIS A 178 -13.89 -5.24 6.71
N ALA A 179 -15.17 -5.34 7.05
CA ALA A 179 -16.28 -4.91 6.18
C ALA A 179 -16.16 -3.45 5.68
N ASN A 180 -15.66 -2.55 6.53
CA ASN A 180 -15.48 -1.14 6.18
C ASN A 180 -14.39 -0.92 5.11
N ARG A 181 -13.51 -1.89 4.85
CA ARG A 181 -12.50 -1.81 3.79
C ARG A 181 -13.16 -1.70 2.40
N THR A 182 -14.22 -2.46 2.16
CA THR A 182 -15.00 -2.35 0.91
C THR A 182 -15.57 -0.96 0.69
N GLN A 183 -16.05 -0.30 1.74
CA GLN A 183 -16.57 1.07 1.62
C GLN A 183 -15.45 2.06 1.28
N LEU A 184 -14.26 1.88 1.85
CA LEU A 184 -13.11 2.74 1.57
C LEU A 184 -12.72 2.70 0.08
N PHE A 185 -12.80 1.52 -0.57
CA PHE A 185 -12.55 1.41 -2.01
C PHE A 185 -13.57 2.17 -2.85
N LYS A 186 -14.85 2.12 -2.47
CA LYS A 186 -15.91 2.88 -3.14
C LYS A 186 -15.74 4.37 -2.95
N ASP A 187 -15.38 4.80 -1.74
CA ASP A 187 -15.14 6.20 -1.43
C ASP A 187 -13.92 6.74 -2.20
N ALA A 188 -12.85 5.94 -2.36
CA ALA A 188 -11.71 6.29 -3.17
C ALA A 188 -12.08 6.45 -4.66
N ALA A 189 -12.91 5.55 -5.19
CA ALA A 189 -13.43 5.63 -6.56
C ALA A 189 -14.27 6.90 -6.77
N ALA A 190 -15.15 7.23 -5.83
CA ALA A 190 -15.94 8.45 -5.90
C ALA A 190 -15.08 9.72 -5.79
N LEU A 191 -14.08 9.70 -4.90
CA LEU A 191 -13.18 10.83 -4.67
C LEU A 191 -12.32 11.12 -5.90
N ILE A 192 -11.76 10.10 -6.55
CA ILE A 192 -10.92 10.32 -7.73
C ILE A 192 -11.70 10.95 -8.89
N VAL A 193 -12.92 10.48 -9.14
CA VAL A 193 -13.80 11.08 -10.16
C VAL A 193 -14.10 12.54 -9.82
N LYS A 194 -14.47 12.82 -8.56
CA LYS A 194 -14.69 14.19 -8.10
C LYS A 194 -13.46 15.08 -8.28
N ASN A 195 -12.28 14.59 -7.92
CA ASN A 195 -11.03 15.35 -8.04
C ASN A 195 -10.67 15.61 -9.51
N ALA A 196 -10.91 14.64 -10.41
CA ALA A 196 -10.71 14.83 -11.83
C ALA A 196 -11.62 15.96 -12.38
N TYR A 197 -12.90 15.97 -12.07
CA TYR A 197 -13.81 17.05 -12.47
C TYR A 197 -13.40 18.40 -11.89
N LYS A 198 -13.01 18.45 -10.62
CA LYS A 198 -12.53 19.69 -10.00
C LYS A 198 -11.31 20.27 -10.74
N TYR A 199 -10.37 19.42 -11.10
CA TYR A 199 -9.17 19.88 -11.79
C TYR A 199 -9.47 20.29 -13.23
N TYR A 200 -10.10 19.42 -14.04
CA TYR A 200 -10.25 19.67 -15.47
C TYR A 200 -11.39 20.62 -15.84
N GLU A 201 -12.49 20.65 -15.07
CA GLU A 201 -13.65 21.49 -15.35
C GLU A 201 -13.64 22.80 -14.57
N GLU A 202 -13.16 22.77 -13.31
CA GLU A 202 -13.18 23.93 -12.42
C GLU A 202 -11.81 24.62 -12.31
N GLY A 203 -10.74 24.01 -12.80
CA GLY A 203 -9.37 24.54 -12.70
C GLY A 203 -8.80 24.50 -11.28
N ASP A 204 -9.36 23.66 -10.40
CA ASP A 204 -8.93 23.56 -9.00
C ASP A 204 -7.66 22.69 -8.85
N GLU A 205 -6.50 23.34 -8.78
CA GLU A 205 -5.21 22.68 -8.58
C GLU A 205 -4.99 22.16 -7.15
N SER A 206 -5.86 22.49 -6.20
CA SER A 206 -5.72 22.04 -4.80
C SER A 206 -5.84 20.52 -4.64
N VAL A 207 -6.42 19.83 -5.63
CA VAL A 207 -6.59 18.37 -5.66
C VAL A 207 -5.39 17.62 -6.26
N LEU A 208 -4.36 18.33 -6.71
CA LEU A 208 -3.16 17.73 -7.30
C LEU A 208 -2.18 17.24 -6.22
N PRO A 209 -1.45 16.14 -6.47
CA PRO A 209 -0.48 15.60 -5.51
C PRO A 209 0.51 16.62 -4.96
N LYS A 210 1.10 17.49 -5.81
CA LYS A 210 2.06 18.51 -5.36
C LYS A 210 1.43 19.63 -4.53
N SER A 211 0.13 19.86 -4.69
CA SER A 211 -0.60 20.85 -3.87
C SER A 211 -0.99 20.25 -2.51
N ILE A 212 -1.22 18.95 -2.44
CA ILE A 212 -1.57 18.21 -1.21
C ILE A 212 -0.31 17.87 -0.41
N ALA A 213 0.66 17.23 -1.05
CA ALA A 213 1.90 16.73 -0.44
C ALA A 213 2.92 17.89 -0.30
N THR A 214 2.57 18.89 0.49
CA THR A 214 3.45 20.03 0.81
C THR A 214 4.56 19.62 1.77
N ARG A 215 5.52 20.51 1.98
CA ARG A 215 6.57 20.33 3.00
C ARG A 215 5.96 20.06 4.39
N GLU A 216 4.91 20.79 4.74
CA GLU A 216 4.20 20.64 6.01
C GLU A 216 3.50 19.29 6.13
N ALA A 217 2.91 18.80 5.05
CA ALA A 217 2.32 17.46 4.99
C ALA A 217 3.37 16.37 5.22
N PHE A 218 4.54 16.47 4.60
CA PHE A 218 5.66 15.55 4.87
C PHE A 218 6.16 15.64 6.32
N LEU A 219 6.27 16.85 6.90
CA LEU A 219 6.64 17.00 8.31
C LEU A 219 5.61 16.38 9.25
N ASN A 220 4.32 16.49 8.94
CA ASN A 220 3.26 15.81 9.69
C ASN A 220 3.39 14.28 9.57
N ALA A 221 3.67 13.77 8.37
CA ALA A 221 3.90 12.34 8.15
C ALA A 221 5.11 11.84 8.95
N MET A 222 6.24 12.55 8.92
CA MET A 222 7.43 12.22 9.72
C MET A 222 7.14 12.24 11.22
N THR A 223 6.33 13.20 11.68
CA THR A 223 5.92 13.29 13.08
C THR A 223 5.05 12.10 13.48
N LEU A 224 4.11 11.71 12.61
CA LEU A 224 3.30 10.50 12.81
C LEU A 224 4.17 9.25 12.83
N ASP A 225 5.13 9.13 11.91
CA ASP A 225 6.05 7.99 11.81
C ASP A 225 6.82 7.76 13.12
N ILE A 226 7.37 8.82 13.68
CA ILE A 226 8.05 8.79 14.98
C ILE A 226 7.08 8.42 16.10
N ALA A 227 5.89 9.00 16.12
CA ALA A 227 4.90 8.78 17.18
C ALA A 227 4.34 7.35 17.20
N MET A 228 4.14 6.74 16.03
CA MET A 228 3.61 5.37 15.92
C MET A 228 4.70 4.29 16.00
N GLY A 229 5.98 4.67 16.00
CA GLY A 229 7.09 3.71 15.93
C GLY A 229 7.15 3.00 14.58
N GLY A 230 7.03 3.75 13.49
CA GLY A 230 7.04 3.22 12.14
C GLY A 230 8.37 2.58 11.73
N SER A 231 8.38 1.97 10.57
CA SER A 231 9.54 1.27 10.03
C SER A 231 10.71 2.23 9.72
N THR A 232 11.93 1.80 9.99
CA THR A 232 13.14 2.57 9.60
C THR A 232 13.27 2.78 8.09
N ASN A 233 12.63 1.94 7.26
CA ASN A 233 12.60 2.12 5.81
C ASN A 233 11.85 3.38 5.36
N THR A 234 10.92 3.90 6.17
CA THR A 234 10.20 5.14 5.85
C THR A 234 11.13 6.32 5.68
N VAL A 235 12.27 6.35 6.40
CA VAL A 235 13.33 7.36 6.24
C VAL A 235 13.89 7.40 4.81
N LEU A 236 13.84 6.27 4.08
CA LEU A 236 14.26 6.18 2.69
C LEU A 236 13.16 6.59 1.71
N HIS A 237 11.92 6.71 2.17
CA HIS A 237 10.74 6.85 1.31
C HIS A 237 10.05 8.21 1.44
N LEU A 238 10.32 8.97 2.49
CA LEU A 238 9.89 10.34 2.71
C LEU A 238 11.04 11.33 2.48
#